data_d8929c4799ff3809f1be51cee6e22f65
#
_entry.id   d8929c4799ff3809f1be51cee6e22f65
#
_cell.length_a   1.000
_cell.length_b   1.000
_cell.length_c   1.000
_cell.angle_alpha   90.00
_cell.angle_beta   90.00
_cell.angle_gamma   90.00
#
_symmetry.space_group_name_H-M   'P 1'
#
loop_
_entity.id
_entity.type
_entity.pdbx_description
1 polymer ?
#
loop_
_entity_poly.entity_id
_entity_poly.type
_entity_poly.pdbx_seq_one_letter_code
_entity_poly.pdbx_strand_id
1 'polypeptide(L)'
;LYRVPIKSPSRITYFTKYHLKPKFPDDLWLYSDAKIDNPLVSVDEDVVVVLGSSIVEVGLLRGFCYFELMKKVRLSYPGKSIRYYPHRKESIHKLQKIKVMGFEIIKNDQPFEKLFAVLENVPHVIASVYTSGVLDNLSARYNNLPDLVLYKFDDGLLLKNRDVYADIFNHLMLNDSLIIKEI
;
A
#
# COMPACT_ATOMS: atom_id res chain seq x y z
N LEU A 1 5.85 34.23 -23.79
CA LEU A 1 5.93 32.82 -23.45
C LEU A 1 5.34 32.00 -24.60
N TYR A 2 6.20 31.46 -25.45
CA TYR A 2 5.79 30.56 -26.53
C TYR A 2 5.38 29.21 -25.89
N ARG A 3 4.10 28.87 -25.95
CA ARG A 3 3.61 27.51 -25.65
C ARG A 3 4.03 26.63 -26.82
N VAL A 4 5.05 25.81 -26.63
CA VAL A 4 5.35 24.71 -27.54
C VAL A 4 4.17 23.72 -27.43
N PRO A 5 3.42 23.45 -28.49
CA PRO A 5 2.36 22.45 -28.44
C PRO A 5 3.02 21.09 -28.18
N ILE A 6 2.76 20.50 -27.02
CA ILE A 6 3.14 19.12 -26.73
C ILE A 6 2.22 18.26 -27.61
N LYS A 7 2.76 17.70 -28.70
CA LYS A 7 2.03 16.71 -29.50
C LYS A 7 1.80 15.51 -28.60
N SER A 8 0.56 15.17 -28.34
CA SER A 8 0.22 13.90 -27.72
C SER A 8 0.81 12.78 -28.56
N PRO A 9 1.45 11.78 -27.95
CA PRO A 9 1.96 10.63 -28.70
C PRO A 9 0.81 9.98 -29.44
N SER A 10 1.02 9.58 -30.68
CA SER A 10 0.02 8.91 -31.52
C SER A 10 -0.30 7.49 -31.04
N ARG A 11 0.58 6.94 -30.23
CA ARG A 11 0.45 5.59 -29.66
C ARG A 11 1.16 5.53 -28.32
N ILE A 12 0.52 4.94 -27.31
CA ILE A 12 1.10 4.68 -26.00
C ILE A 12 1.13 3.17 -25.77
N THR A 13 2.27 2.66 -25.28
CA THR A 13 2.38 1.28 -24.82
C THR A 13 2.34 1.27 -23.30
N TYR A 14 1.35 0.61 -22.74
CA TYR A 14 1.18 0.44 -21.30
C TYR A 14 1.64 -0.95 -20.88
N PHE A 15 2.47 -1.01 -19.87
CA PHE A 15 2.78 -2.27 -19.17
C PHE A 15 1.90 -2.35 -17.94
N THR A 16 1.11 -3.40 -17.85
CA THR A 16 0.14 -3.55 -16.76
C THR A 16 -0.02 -5.01 -16.34
N LYS A 17 -0.33 -5.21 -15.07
CA LYS A 17 -0.78 -6.48 -14.51
C LYS A 17 -2.31 -6.65 -14.56
N TYR A 18 -3.02 -5.61 -14.97
CA TYR A 18 -4.47 -5.61 -15.03
C TYR A 18 -4.96 -5.82 -16.46
N HIS A 19 -6.04 -6.59 -16.62
CA HIS A 19 -6.75 -6.73 -17.88
C HIS A 19 -7.62 -5.49 -18.14
N LEU A 20 -6.97 -4.41 -18.55
CA LEU A 20 -7.64 -3.15 -18.85
C LEU A 20 -7.98 -3.06 -20.34
N LYS A 21 -9.07 -2.38 -20.65
CA LYS A 21 -9.41 -2.05 -22.04
C LYS A 21 -8.72 -0.75 -22.41
N PRO A 22 -8.00 -0.68 -23.54
CA PRO A 22 -7.41 0.57 -24.01
C PRO A 22 -8.49 1.62 -24.25
N LYS A 23 -8.23 2.85 -23.83
CA LYS A 23 -9.14 3.99 -24.06
C LYS A 23 -9.12 4.42 -25.51
N PHE A 24 -7.98 4.27 -26.18
CA PHE A 24 -7.80 4.62 -27.58
C PHE A 24 -7.44 3.36 -28.38
N PRO A 25 -7.98 3.21 -29.64
CA PRO A 25 -7.78 1.99 -30.41
C PRO A 25 -6.31 1.67 -30.73
N ASP A 26 -5.48 2.69 -30.84
CA ASP A 26 -4.06 2.56 -31.21
C ASP A 26 -3.15 2.29 -30.01
N ASP A 27 -3.67 2.34 -28.78
CA ASP A 27 -2.91 2.06 -27.58
C ASP A 27 -2.66 0.56 -27.42
N LEU A 28 -1.45 0.20 -27.06
CA LEU A 28 -1.04 -1.19 -26.80
C LEU A 28 -0.94 -1.44 -25.32
N TRP A 29 -1.62 -2.49 -24.85
CA TRP A 29 -1.52 -2.98 -23.49
C TRP A 29 -0.70 -4.27 -23.49
N LEU A 30 0.44 -4.25 -22.80
CA LEU A 30 1.27 -5.43 -22.56
C LEU A 30 0.97 -5.89 -21.13
N TYR A 31 0.32 -7.04 -21.07
CA TYR A 31 -0.02 -7.70 -19.83
C TYR A 31 1.02 -8.76 -19.47
N SER A 32 1.38 -8.83 -18.19
CA SER A 32 2.21 -9.91 -17.68
C SER A 32 1.69 -10.32 -16.29
N ASP A 33 1.40 -11.60 -16.17
CA ASP A 33 1.04 -12.29 -14.92
C ASP A 33 2.19 -13.11 -14.33
N ALA A 34 3.37 -13.06 -14.99
CA ALA A 34 4.55 -13.77 -14.51
C ALA A 34 4.96 -13.26 -13.13
N LYS A 35 4.76 -14.10 -12.13
CA LYS A 35 5.23 -13.83 -10.76
C LYS A 35 6.68 -14.31 -10.62
N ILE A 36 7.40 -13.63 -9.74
CA ILE A 36 8.76 -13.99 -9.37
C ILE A 36 8.68 -14.82 -8.09
N ASP A 37 9.35 -15.96 -8.07
CA ASP A 37 9.56 -16.67 -6.82
C ASP A 37 10.49 -15.84 -5.95
N ASN A 38 9.96 -15.41 -4.80
CA ASN A 38 10.81 -14.80 -3.81
C ASN A 38 11.81 -15.88 -3.37
N PRO A 39 13.13 -15.67 -3.52
CA PRO A 39 14.09 -16.64 -3.00
C PRO A 39 13.74 -16.90 -1.54
N LEU A 40 13.85 -18.17 -1.10
CA LEU A 40 13.48 -18.64 0.24
C LEU A 40 14.15 -17.74 1.29
N VAL A 41 13.48 -16.70 1.65
CA VAL A 41 13.88 -15.74 2.66
C VAL A 41 13.30 -16.25 3.96
N SER A 42 14.04 -16.23 5.03
CA SER A 42 13.49 -16.60 6.33
C SER A 42 12.43 -15.58 6.75
N VAL A 43 11.35 -16.08 7.37
CA VAL A 43 10.30 -15.21 7.91
C VAL A 43 10.69 -14.83 9.34
N ASP A 44 10.70 -13.53 9.64
CA ASP A 44 10.83 -13.02 11.00
C ASP A 44 9.45 -12.95 11.64
N GLU A 45 9.12 -14.01 12.37
CA GLU A 45 7.81 -14.18 13.01
C GLU A 45 7.48 -13.06 14.00
N ASP A 46 8.47 -12.37 14.54
CA ASP A 46 8.29 -11.34 15.56
C ASP A 46 8.13 -9.92 14.96
N VAL A 47 8.28 -9.78 13.65
CA VAL A 47 8.21 -8.50 12.97
C VAL A 47 6.93 -8.34 12.16
N VAL A 48 6.27 -7.22 12.37
CA VAL A 48 5.14 -6.73 11.55
C VAL A 48 5.54 -5.40 10.93
N VAL A 49 5.38 -5.26 9.63
CA VAL A 49 5.55 -3.99 8.93
C VAL A 49 4.20 -3.37 8.66
N VAL A 50 4.01 -2.11 9.04
CA VAL A 50 2.82 -1.33 8.72
C VAL A 50 3.19 -0.24 7.73
N LEU A 51 2.58 -0.28 6.55
CA LEU A 51 2.79 0.70 5.50
C LEU A 51 1.98 1.96 5.80
N GLY A 52 2.66 3.08 5.80
CA GLY A 52 2.06 4.40 5.99
C GLY A 52 1.18 4.83 4.82
N SER A 53 0.25 5.71 5.10
CA SER A 53 -0.68 6.26 4.11
C SER A 53 -0.80 7.76 4.24
N SER A 54 -0.82 8.48 3.13
CA SER A 54 -1.04 9.94 3.09
C SER A 54 -2.52 10.36 3.22
N ILE A 55 -3.39 9.46 3.65
CA ILE A 55 -4.86 9.68 3.72
C ILE A 55 -5.24 10.91 4.57
N VAL A 56 -4.46 11.22 5.60
CA VAL A 56 -4.64 12.40 6.44
C VAL A 56 -4.15 13.66 5.72
N GLU A 57 -2.98 13.60 5.12
CA GLU A 57 -2.34 14.73 4.44
C GLU A 57 -3.12 15.20 3.20
N VAL A 58 -3.78 14.29 2.52
CA VAL A 58 -4.67 14.63 1.39
C VAL A 58 -6.09 14.97 1.83
N GLY A 59 -6.37 14.99 3.12
CA GLY A 59 -7.65 15.40 3.71
C GLY A 59 -8.81 14.43 3.43
N LEU A 60 -8.53 13.14 3.36
CA LEU A 60 -9.54 12.09 3.21
C LEU A 60 -10.04 11.57 4.55
N LEU A 61 -9.18 11.56 5.57
CA LEU A 61 -9.49 11.10 6.91
C LEU A 61 -8.99 12.12 7.93
N ARG A 62 -9.74 12.32 9.00
CA ARG A 62 -9.29 13.16 10.12
C ARG A 62 -8.13 12.49 10.85
N GLY A 63 -7.13 13.29 11.26
CA GLY A 63 -5.94 12.76 11.92
C GLY A 63 -6.24 11.93 13.16
N PHE A 64 -7.20 12.37 14.01
CA PHE A 64 -7.56 11.62 15.20
C PHE A 64 -8.16 10.24 14.86
N CYS A 65 -9.00 10.15 13.82
CA CYS A 65 -9.52 8.86 13.36
C CYS A 65 -8.38 7.93 12.92
N TYR A 66 -7.41 8.46 12.17
CA TYR A 66 -6.24 7.69 11.76
C TYR A 66 -5.48 7.13 12.96
N PHE A 67 -5.26 7.93 13.99
CA PHE A 67 -4.54 7.49 15.19
C PHE A 67 -5.32 6.42 15.97
N GLU A 68 -6.64 6.52 16.05
CA GLU A 68 -7.45 5.47 16.67
C GLU A 68 -7.39 4.14 15.89
N LEU A 69 -7.40 4.21 14.55
CA LEU A 69 -7.18 3.03 13.71
C LEU A 69 -5.78 2.44 13.95
N MET A 70 -4.73 3.27 14.02
CA MET A 70 -3.37 2.80 14.30
C MET A 70 -3.22 2.15 15.67
N LYS A 71 -3.95 2.63 16.70
CA LYS A 71 -4.02 1.95 18.00
C LYS A 71 -4.61 0.54 17.87
N LYS A 72 -5.70 0.39 17.13
CA LYS A 72 -6.31 -0.92 16.89
C LYS A 72 -5.36 -1.86 16.15
N VAL A 73 -4.68 -1.35 15.11
CA VAL A 73 -3.63 -2.10 14.41
C VAL A 73 -2.53 -2.55 15.39
N ARG A 74 -2.06 -1.65 16.26
CA ARG A 74 -1.04 -1.98 17.28
C ARG A 74 -1.51 -3.10 18.22
N LEU A 75 -2.77 -3.04 18.66
CA LEU A 75 -3.37 -4.04 19.55
C LEU A 75 -3.60 -5.39 18.87
N SER A 76 -3.67 -5.44 17.55
CA SER A 76 -3.82 -6.70 16.78
C SER A 76 -2.54 -7.56 16.81
N TYR A 77 -1.41 -7.00 17.26
CA TYR A 77 -0.11 -7.70 17.28
C TYR A 77 0.57 -7.57 18.65
N PRO A 78 0.00 -8.19 19.69
CA PRO A 78 0.59 -8.15 21.04
C PRO A 78 1.95 -8.85 21.04
N GLY A 79 2.94 -8.25 21.69
CA GLY A 79 4.30 -8.80 21.81
C GLY A 79 5.19 -8.68 20.57
N LYS A 80 4.63 -8.27 19.41
CA LYS A 80 5.42 -8.15 18.18
C LYS A 80 6.12 -6.78 18.07
N SER A 81 7.25 -6.76 17.38
CA SER A 81 7.92 -5.54 16.94
C SER A 81 7.15 -4.98 15.72
N ILE A 82 6.62 -3.77 15.85
CA ILE A 82 5.88 -3.15 14.75
C ILE A 82 6.68 -2.02 14.14
N ARG A 83 7.12 -2.24 12.91
CA ARG A 83 7.87 -1.28 12.10
C ARG A 83 6.91 -0.52 11.20
N TYR A 84 6.94 0.80 11.28
CA TYR A 84 6.13 1.68 10.45
C TYR A 84 6.97 2.20 9.30
N TYR A 85 6.57 1.88 8.07
CA TYR A 85 7.21 2.35 6.84
C TYR A 85 6.44 3.56 6.30
N PRO A 86 6.96 4.79 6.47
CA PRO A 86 6.23 6.00 6.14
C PRO A 86 5.96 6.15 4.64
N HIS A 87 4.79 6.65 4.30
CA HIS A 87 4.53 7.17 2.96
C HIS A 87 5.26 8.52 2.79
N ARG A 88 5.87 8.77 1.63
CA ARG A 88 6.70 9.96 1.33
C ARG A 88 6.03 11.32 1.59
N LYS A 89 4.69 11.36 1.64
CA LYS A 89 3.92 12.59 1.90
C LYS A 89 3.51 12.75 3.35
N GLU A 90 3.85 11.83 4.23
CA GLU A 90 3.46 11.92 5.63
C GLU A 90 4.22 13.02 6.37
N SER A 91 3.51 13.77 7.18
CA SER A 91 4.07 14.86 7.96
C SER A 91 4.92 14.35 9.13
N ILE A 92 5.98 15.07 9.46
CA ILE A 92 6.84 14.77 10.62
C ILE A 92 6.00 14.70 11.91
N HIS A 93 5.01 15.57 12.06
CA HIS A 93 4.13 15.57 13.22
C HIS A 93 3.32 14.28 13.36
N LYS A 94 2.80 13.74 12.23
CA LYS A 94 2.12 12.44 12.23
C LYS A 94 3.06 11.32 12.62
N LEU A 95 4.28 11.31 12.07
CA LEU A 95 5.27 10.28 12.37
C LEU A 95 5.70 10.29 13.84
N GLN A 96 5.83 11.47 14.45
CA GLN A 96 6.10 11.60 15.88
C GLN A 96 4.98 10.96 16.73
N LYS A 97 3.71 11.20 16.39
CA LYS A 97 2.58 10.57 17.08
C LYS A 97 2.57 9.04 16.91
N ILE A 98 2.84 8.54 15.71
CA ILE A 98 2.95 7.10 15.44
C ILE A 98 4.07 6.48 16.29
N LYS A 99 5.21 7.16 16.38
CA LYS A 99 6.33 6.71 17.22
C LYS A 99 5.95 6.60 18.70
N VAL A 100 5.25 7.61 19.25
CA VAL A 100 4.77 7.62 20.64
C VAL A 100 3.79 6.47 20.91
N MET A 101 3.07 6.00 19.89
CA MET A 101 2.17 4.84 19.98
C MET A 101 2.90 3.49 19.98
N GLY A 102 4.23 3.48 19.97
CA GLY A 102 5.05 2.27 20.05
C GLY A 102 5.40 1.63 18.70
N PHE A 103 5.31 2.40 17.62
CA PHE A 103 5.80 1.96 16.32
C PHE A 103 7.26 2.39 16.12
N GLU A 104 8.09 1.49 15.60
CA GLU A 104 9.43 1.83 15.13
C GLU A 104 9.34 2.47 13.75
N ILE A 105 9.75 3.74 13.61
CA ILE A 105 9.71 4.43 12.31
C ILE A 105 10.96 4.04 11.49
N ILE A 106 10.73 3.40 10.35
CA ILE A 106 11.79 3.03 9.40
C ILE A 106 12.06 4.22 8.50
N LYS A 107 13.28 4.76 8.60
CA LYS A 107 13.76 5.80 7.68
C LYS A 107 14.28 5.13 6.42
N ASN A 108 13.59 5.33 5.32
CA ASN A 108 14.03 4.85 4.01
C ASN A 108 13.54 5.80 2.91
N ASP A 109 14.43 6.12 1.98
CA ASP A 109 14.14 7.01 0.85
C ASP A 109 13.67 6.24 -0.41
N GLN A 110 13.64 4.91 -0.33
CA GLN A 110 13.24 4.06 -1.45
C GLN A 110 11.79 3.57 -1.31
N PRO A 111 11.09 3.26 -2.42
CA PRO A 111 9.82 2.56 -2.37
C PRO A 111 9.94 1.21 -1.64
N PHE A 112 8.90 0.84 -0.88
CA PHE A 112 8.90 -0.40 -0.09
C PHE A 112 9.12 -1.65 -0.95
N GLU A 113 8.59 -1.67 -2.18
CA GLU A 113 8.77 -2.77 -3.12
C GLU A 113 10.25 -3.03 -3.46
N LYS A 114 11.06 -1.97 -3.52
CA LYS A 114 12.52 -2.10 -3.72
C LYS A 114 13.21 -2.65 -2.49
N LEU A 115 12.80 -2.19 -1.31
CA LEU A 115 13.30 -2.71 -0.05
C LEU A 115 12.95 -4.20 0.07
N PHE A 116 11.68 -4.56 -0.17
CA PHE A 116 11.19 -5.93 -0.09
C PHE A 116 12.01 -6.90 -0.94
N ALA A 117 12.37 -6.47 -2.16
CA ALA A 117 13.13 -7.29 -3.12
C ALA A 117 14.55 -7.70 -2.64
N VAL A 118 15.09 -7.03 -1.61
CA VAL A 118 16.45 -7.25 -1.10
C VAL A 118 16.48 -7.66 0.37
N LEU A 119 15.31 -7.91 0.98
CA LEU A 119 15.25 -8.37 2.36
C LEU A 119 15.76 -9.82 2.46
N GLU A 120 16.69 -10.07 3.38
CA GLU A 120 17.13 -11.41 3.75
C GLU A 120 16.12 -12.09 4.68
N ASN A 121 15.45 -11.31 5.53
CA ASN A 121 14.38 -11.76 6.42
C ASN A 121 13.13 -10.92 6.15
N VAL A 122 12.07 -11.56 5.69
CA VAL A 122 10.78 -10.88 5.47
C VAL A 122 9.99 -10.82 6.77
N PRO A 123 9.22 -9.75 7.02
CA PRO A 123 8.34 -9.69 8.17
C PRO A 123 7.25 -10.76 8.06
N HIS A 124 6.75 -11.25 9.19
CA HIS A 124 5.61 -12.16 9.23
C HIS A 124 4.35 -11.56 8.55
N VAL A 125 4.13 -10.28 8.79
CA VAL A 125 2.98 -9.54 8.26
C VAL A 125 3.42 -8.23 7.63
N ILE A 126 2.85 -7.91 6.46
CA ILE A 126 2.86 -6.57 5.88
C ILE A 126 1.43 -6.05 5.87
N ALA A 127 1.18 -5.02 6.66
CA ALA A 127 -0.16 -4.46 6.84
C ALA A 127 -0.29 -3.05 6.26
N SER A 128 -1.48 -2.67 5.86
CA SER A 128 -1.84 -1.31 5.47
C SER A 128 -3.26 -0.98 5.89
N VAL A 129 -3.59 0.31 5.94
CA VAL A 129 -4.93 0.78 6.29
C VAL A 129 -5.63 1.28 5.03
N TYR A 130 -6.79 0.71 4.74
CA TYR A 130 -7.77 1.03 3.72
C TYR A 130 -7.32 0.72 2.28
N THR A 131 -6.38 1.44 1.71
CA THR A 131 -5.91 1.21 0.32
C THR A 131 -4.39 1.18 0.27
N SER A 132 -3.84 0.25 -0.49
CA SER A 132 -2.40 0.13 -0.64
C SER A 132 -2.01 -0.41 -2.01
N GLY A 133 -1.47 0.45 -2.85
CA GLY A 133 -0.85 0.03 -4.10
C GLY A 133 0.37 -0.86 -3.88
N VAL A 134 1.05 -0.74 -2.74
CA VAL A 134 2.21 -1.58 -2.40
C VAL A 134 1.78 -3.03 -2.18
N LEU A 135 0.72 -3.28 -1.36
CA LEU A 135 0.22 -4.64 -1.13
C LEU A 135 -0.23 -5.29 -2.44
N ASP A 136 -0.95 -4.53 -3.25
CA ASP A 136 -1.41 -4.99 -4.55
C ASP A 136 -0.24 -5.28 -5.52
N ASN A 137 0.80 -4.43 -5.53
CA ASN A 137 2.01 -4.66 -6.33
C ASN A 137 2.79 -5.90 -5.87
N LEU A 138 2.94 -6.11 -4.57
CA LEU A 138 3.62 -7.29 -4.03
C LEU A 138 2.87 -8.57 -4.40
N SER A 139 1.55 -8.60 -4.19
CA SER A 139 0.70 -9.75 -4.49
C SER A 139 0.71 -10.14 -5.97
N ALA A 140 0.83 -9.15 -6.86
CA ALA A 140 0.91 -9.39 -8.29
C ALA A 140 2.30 -9.85 -8.75
N ARG A 141 3.35 -9.49 -8.00
CA ARG A 141 4.74 -9.70 -8.44
C ARG A 141 5.37 -10.97 -7.88
N TYR A 142 4.98 -11.39 -6.68
CA TYR A 142 5.65 -12.49 -5.97
C TYR A 142 4.69 -13.63 -5.64
N ASN A 143 5.19 -14.88 -5.64
CA ASN A 143 4.44 -16.06 -5.23
C ASN A 143 4.49 -16.24 -3.71
N ASN A 144 5.67 -16.36 -3.14
CA ASN A 144 5.84 -16.64 -1.72
C ASN A 144 5.90 -15.33 -0.94
N LEU A 145 4.79 -14.95 -0.33
CA LEU A 145 4.62 -13.70 0.40
C LEU A 145 4.32 -13.95 1.87
N PRO A 146 4.73 -13.03 2.76
CA PRO A 146 4.17 -12.97 4.11
C PRO A 146 2.67 -12.65 4.05
N ASP A 147 2.01 -12.67 5.20
CA ASP A 147 0.62 -12.24 5.30
C ASP A 147 0.47 -10.78 4.87
N LEU A 148 -0.26 -10.56 3.79
CA LEU A 148 -0.60 -9.21 3.31
C LEU A 148 -1.95 -8.80 3.90
N VAL A 149 -1.94 -7.95 4.92
CA VAL A 149 -3.15 -7.56 5.66
C VAL A 149 -3.60 -6.15 5.28
N LEU A 150 -4.84 -6.05 4.81
CA LEU A 150 -5.49 -4.76 4.53
C LEU A 150 -6.58 -4.50 5.56
N TYR A 151 -6.40 -3.47 6.37
CA TYR A 151 -7.39 -3.05 7.36
C TYR A 151 -8.45 -2.15 6.73
N LYS A 152 -9.70 -2.58 6.78
CA LYS A 152 -10.86 -1.78 6.41
C LYS A 152 -11.42 -1.06 7.64
N PHE A 153 -11.79 0.20 7.45
CA PHE A 153 -12.58 0.95 8.41
C PHE A 153 -13.90 1.42 7.78
N ASP A 154 -14.82 1.89 8.59
CA ASP A 154 -16.11 2.42 8.13
C ASP A 154 -15.92 3.58 7.12
N ASP A 155 -16.44 3.41 5.91
CA ASP A 155 -16.38 4.41 4.83
C ASP A 155 -17.02 5.74 5.24
N GLY A 156 -17.92 5.72 6.23
CA GLY A 156 -18.49 6.91 6.85
C GLY A 156 -17.47 7.87 7.46
N LEU A 157 -16.27 7.39 7.81
CA LEU A 157 -15.18 8.22 8.32
C LEU A 157 -14.47 9.03 7.22
N LEU A 158 -14.65 8.67 5.94
CA LEU A 158 -14.08 9.41 4.81
C LEU A 158 -14.77 10.77 4.65
N LEU A 159 -13.97 11.81 4.50
CA LEU A 159 -14.45 13.18 4.37
C LEU A 159 -14.89 13.55 2.95
N LYS A 160 -14.33 12.85 1.94
CA LYS A 160 -14.60 13.10 0.52
C LYS A 160 -14.29 11.87 -0.33
N ASN A 161 -14.77 11.86 -1.58
CA ASN A 161 -14.48 10.84 -2.60
C ASN A 161 -14.80 9.40 -2.14
N ARG A 162 -15.84 9.23 -1.33
CA ARG A 162 -16.21 7.93 -0.74
C ARG A 162 -16.40 6.87 -1.82
N ASP A 163 -17.15 7.18 -2.88
CA ASP A 163 -17.44 6.24 -3.97
C ASP A 163 -16.16 5.76 -4.66
N VAL A 164 -15.24 6.70 -4.97
CA VAL A 164 -13.97 6.37 -5.63
C VAL A 164 -13.12 5.45 -4.75
N TYR A 165 -13.06 5.71 -3.45
CA TYR A 165 -12.27 4.88 -2.52
C TYR A 165 -12.94 3.56 -2.22
N ALA A 166 -14.27 3.50 -2.19
CA ALA A 166 -15.02 2.26 -2.11
C ALA A 166 -14.76 1.37 -3.34
N ASP A 167 -14.75 1.95 -4.54
CA ASP A 167 -14.43 1.21 -5.77
C ASP A 167 -13.01 0.67 -5.77
N ILE A 168 -12.01 1.48 -5.33
CA ILE A 168 -10.63 1.01 -5.19
C ILE A 168 -10.55 -0.12 -4.17
N PHE A 169 -11.22 0.01 -3.03
CA PHE A 169 -11.23 -1.02 -2.00
C PHE A 169 -11.90 -2.30 -2.51
N ASN A 170 -13.05 -2.19 -3.17
CA ASN A 170 -13.75 -3.34 -3.76
C ASN A 170 -12.86 -4.07 -4.79
N HIS A 171 -12.07 -3.32 -5.57
CA HIS A 171 -11.09 -3.93 -6.47
C HIS A 171 -10.02 -4.73 -5.69
N LEU A 172 -9.48 -4.17 -4.60
CA LEU A 172 -8.51 -4.86 -3.76
C LEU A 172 -9.08 -6.11 -3.08
N MET A 173 -10.37 -6.11 -2.74
CA MET A 173 -11.07 -7.28 -2.19
C MET A 173 -11.15 -8.47 -3.15
N LEU A 174 -11.00 -8.26 -4.45
CA LEU A 174 -10.94 -9.33 -5.45
C LEU A 174 -9.58 -10.03 -5.50
N ASN A 175 -8.62 -9.56 -4.71
CA ASN A 175 -7.27 -10.11 -4.67
C ASN A 175 -7.17 -11.15 -3.55
N ASP A 176 -7.23 -12.43 -3.91
CA ASP A 176 -7.20 -13.57 -2.97
C ASP A 176 -5.93 -13.64 -2.11
N SER A 177 -4.87 -12.92 -2.50
CA SER A 177 -3.62 -12.84 -1.72
C SER A 177 -3.71 -11.84 -0.56
N LEU A 178 -4.79 -11.08 -0.43
CA LEU A 178 -4.97 -10.09 0.63
C LEU A 178 -5.88 -10.61 1.74
N ILE A 179 -5.43 -10.50 2.97
CA ILE A 179 -6.24 -10.77 4.16
C ILE A 179 -6.92 -9.46 4.57
N ILE A 180 -8.25 -9.41 4.45
CA ILE A 180 -9.03 -8.24 4.83
C ILE A 180 -9.45 -8.35 6.29
N LYS A 181 -9.17 -7.32 7.10
CA LYS A 181 -9.59 -7.23 8.50
C LYS A 181 -10.34 -5.93 8.74
N GLU A 182 -11.51 -6.01 9.35
CA GLU A 182 -12.28 -4.83 9.77
C GLU A 182 -11.79 -4.31 11.12
N ILE A 183 -11.70 -2.97 11.25
CA ILE A 183 -11.26 -2.29 12.49
C ILE A 183 -12.11 -1.05 12.83
#